data_15c06350e07d679ebcbf5d02bbb25d4c
#
_entry.id   15c06350e07d679ebcbf5d02bbb25d4c
#
_cell.length_a   1.000
_cell.length_b   1.000
_cell.length_c   1.000
_cell.angle_alpha   90.00
_cell.angle_beta   90.00
_cell.angle_gamma   90.00
#
_symmetry.space_group_name_H-M   'P 1'
#
loop_
_entity.id
_entity.type
_entity.pdbx_description
1 polymer ?
#
loop_
_entity_poly.entity_id
_entity_poly.type
_entity_poly.pdbx_seq_one_letter_code
_entity_poly.pdbx_strand_id
1 'polypeptide(L)'
;SPYTNELDPLGNLYDPQTIYVRLTDEATGCYDTTLTFDIIVNSTPESNVVTVPEVCDDTDSGSDVDGSSKFDLTVLDDDILGSAQVAAGGFEVTYHLTQSEAEDPLTYPIGILDPTAHYNTPDSSFDPADPTIQTEEIFVRVTDTNASTICFRADTSFTLTVNPLPVLLKYVH
;
A
#
# COMPACT_ATOMS: atom_id res chain seq x y z
N SER A 1 -33.97 1.42 -9.59
CA SER A 1 -32.84 1.83 -8.75
C SER A 1 -31.81 0.71 -8.77
N PRO A 2 -30.51 0.99 -8.63
CA PRO A 2 -29.52 -0.04 -8.49
C PRO A 2 -29.79 -0.89 -7.25
N TYR A 3 -29.50 -2.16 -7.32
CA TYR A 3 -29.60 -3.08 -6.19
C TYR A 3 -28.47 -2.76 -5.18
N THR A 4 -28.79 -2.79 -3.89
CA THR A 4 -27.82 -2.68 -2.79
C THR A 4 -27.93 -3.94 -1.94
N ASN A 5 -26.79 -4.46 -1.50
CA ASN A 5 -26.74 -5.59 -0.58
C ASN A 5 -27.57 -5.31 0.67
N GLU A 6 -28.27 -6.33 1.17
CA GLU A 6 -29.02 -6.25 2.42
C GLU A 6 -28.08 -6.37 3.63
N LEU A 7 -28.45 -5.69 4.70
CA LEU A 7 -27.81 -5.84 5.99
C LEU A 7 -28.57 -6.85 6.83
N ASP A 8 -27.84 -7.61 7.67
CA ASP A 8 -28.47 -8.42 8.70
C ASP A 8 -29.08 -7.51 9.79
N PRO A 9 -29.89 -8.07 10.73
CA PRO A 9 -30.47 -7.28 11.81
C PRO A 9 -29.46 -6.59 12.74
N LEU A 10 -28.17 -6.95 12.66
CA LEU A 10 -27.09 -6.36 13.43
C LEU A 10 -26.33 -5.29 12.62
N GLY A 11 -26.73 -5.07 11.35
CA GLY A 11 -26.13 -4.08 10.47
C GLY A 11 -24.92 -4.57 9.67
N ASN A 12 -24.61 -5.88 9.68
CA ASN A 12 -23.57 -6.46 8.87
C ASN A 12 -24.10 -6.82 7.48
N LEU A 13 -23.23 -6.77 6.46
CA LEU A 13 -23.59 -7.26 5.13
C LEU A 13 -23.80 -8.79 5.16
N TYR A 14 -24.87 -9.26 4.50
CA TYR A 14 -24.96 -10.68 4.15
C TYR A 14 -23.90 -10.99 3.11
N ASP A 15 -22.93 -11.83 3.49
CA ASP A 15 -21.81 -12.19 2.63
C ASP A 15 -21.50 -13.69 2.77
N PRO A 16 -21.71 -14.50 1.73
CA PRO A 16 -22.35 -14.16 0.45
C PRO A 16 -23.89 -13.97 0.56
N GLN A 17 -24.41 -13.05 -0.27
CA GLN A 17 -25.85 -12.88 -0.43
C GLN A 17 -26.35 -13.65 -1.66
N THR A 18 -27.21 -14.65 -1.46
CA THR A 18 -27.80 -15.44 -2.56
C THR A 18 -28.96 -14.69 -3.21
N ILE A 19 -28.89 -14.48 -4.50
CA ILE A 19 -29.94 -13.90 -5.33
C ILE A 19 -30.66 -15.01 -6.08
N TYR A 20 -31.98 -15.01 -5.95
CA TYR A 20 -32.88 -15.96 -6.65
C TYR A 20 -33.40 -15.31 -7.92
N VAL A 21 -33.25 -16.01 -9.03
CA VAL A 21 -33.72 -15.53 -10.34
C VAL A 21 -35.00 -16.27 -10.73
N ARG A 22 -36.02 -15.50 -11.15
CA ARG A 22 -37.21 -16.05 -11.78
C ARG A 22 -37.18 -15.74 -13.27
N LEU A 23 -37.13 -16.77 -14.09
CA LEU A 23 -37.31 -16.69 -15.53
C LEU A 23 -38.76 -17.05 -15.86
N THR A 24 -39.48 -16.18 -16.55
CA THR A 24 -40.87 -16.40 -16.96
C THR A 24 -40.99 -16.32 -18.47
N ASP A 25 -41.62 -17.31 -19.07
CA ASP A 25 -42.06 -17.28 -20.48
C ASP A 25 -43.36 -16.47 -20.57
N GLU A 26 -43.28 -15.28 -21.16
CA GLU A 26 -44.42 -14.36 -21.27
C GLU A 26 -45.57 -14.92 -22.16
N ALA A 27 -45.29 -15.83 -23.10
CA ALA A 27 -46.28 -16.39 -24.00
C ALA A 27 -47.12 -17.48 -23.32
N THR A 28 -46.51 -18.27 -22.44
CA THR A 28 -47.13 -19.43 -21.80
C THR A 28 -47.43 -19.20 -20.31
N GLY A 29 -46.80 -18.23 -19.67
CA GLY A 29 -46.82 -17.98 -18.23
C GLY A 29 -46.04 -18.98 -17.38
N CYS A 30 -45.38 -19.97 -18.01
CA CYS A 30 -44.51 -20.90 -17.29
C CYS A 30 -43.28 -20.18 -16.73
N TYR A 31 -42.82 -20.63 -15.58
CA TYR A 31 -41.63 -20.02 -14.97
C TYR A 31 -40.69 -21.06 -14.36
N ASP A 32 -39.44 -20.68 -14.26
CA ASP A 32 -38.37 -21.38 -13.54
C ASP A 32 -37.77 -20.48 -12.44
N THR A 33 -37.53 -21.05 -11.29
CA THR A 33 -36.96 -20.37 -10.11
C THR A 33 -35.75 -21.12 -9.55
N THR A 34 -35.20 -22.07 -10.30
CA THR A 34 -34.08 -22.89 -9.81
C THR A 34 -32.72 -22.20 -9.93
N LEU A 35 -32.64 -21.12 -10.73
CA LEU A 35 -31.40 -20.38 -10.95
C LEU A 35 -31.12 -19.43 -9.78
N THR A 36 -29.94 -19.55 -9.23
CA THR A 36 -29.43 -18.64 -8.19
C THR A 36 -27.98 -18.23 -8.50
N PHE A 37 -27.56 -17.09 -7.94
CA PHE A 37 -26.16 -16.71 -7.91
C PHE A 37 -25.87 -15.94 -6.61
N ASP A 38 -24.61 -15.96 -6.16
CA ASP A 38 -24.18 -15.28 -4.95
C ASP A 38 -23.49 -13.96 -5.29
N ILE A 39 -23.80 -12.94 -4.50
CA ILE A 39 -23.09 -11.67 -4.47
C ILE A 39 -22.18 -11.68 -3.25
N ILE A 40 -20.89 -11.46 -3.48
CA ILE A 40 -19.86 -11.35 -2.43
C ILE A 40 -19.33 -9.92 -2.44
N VAL A 41 -19.27 -9.31 -1.24
CA VAL A 41 -18.67 -7.98 -1.03
C VAL A 41 -17.46 -8.13 -0.12
N ASN A 42 -16.28 -7.97 -0.67
CA ASN A 42 -15.05 -7.96 0.11
C ASN A 42 -14.82 -6.57 0.70
N SER A 43 -14.37 -6.50 1.94
CA SER A 43 -13.96 -5.24 2.57
C SER A 43 -12.65 -4.73 1.95
N THR A 44 -12.51 -3.41 1.88
CA THR A 44 -11.23 -2.79 1.53
C THR A 44 -10.25 -2.96 2.69
N PRO A 45 -8.97 -3.31 2.45
CA PRO A 45 -7.96 -3.32 3.49
C PRO A 45 -7.80 -1.96 4.18
N GLU A 46 -7.24 -1.95 5.37
CA GLU A 46 -6.82 -0.72 6.05
C GLU A 46 -5.32 -0.51 5.84
N SER A 47 -4.90 0.76 5.81
CA SER A 47 -3.50 1.15 5.75
C SER A 47 -3.26 2.25 6.78
N ASN A 48 -2.41 1.98 7.77
CA ASN A 48 -2.12 2.93 8.83
C ASN A 48 -0.94 3.82 8.45
N VAL A 49 -1.00 5.07 8.89
CA VAL A 49 0.12 6.01 8.75
C VAL A 49 1.23 5.60 9.70
N VAL A 50 2.46 5.52 9.19
CA VAL A 50 3.67 5.21 9.96
C VAL A 50 4.63 6.40 9.95
N THR A 51 5.52 6.43 10.92
CA THR A 51 6.61 7.40 11.00
C THR A 51 7.93 6.65 10.94
N VAL A 52 8.78 7.03 10.00
CA VAL A 52 10.11 6.47 9.83
C VAL A 52 11.12 7.35 10.57
N PRO A 53 12.02 6.79 11.39
CA PRO A 53 13.10 7.56 11.96
C PRO A 53 14.02 8.15 10.87
N GLU A 54 14.45 9.41 11.08
CA GLU A 54 15.47 10.01 10.24
C GLU A 54 16.81 9.30 10.43
N VAL A 55 17.58 9.17 9.37
CA VAL A 55 18.94 8.59 9.39
C VAL A 55 19.97 9.65 9.04
N CYS A 56 21.22 9.38 9.36
CA CYS A 56 22.34 10.17 8.84
C CYS A 56 22.84 9.52 7.55
N ASP A 57 23.38 10.34 6.66
CA ASP A 57 24.16 9.86 5.50
C ASP A 57 25.29 8.95 5.98
N ASP A 58 25.51 7.82 5.33
CA ASP A 58 26.44 6.78 5.73
C ASP A 58 27.15 6.17 4.50
N THR A 59 27.97 5.16 4.75
CA THR A 59 28.75 4.50 3.68
C THR A 59 28.03 3.32 3.04
N ASP A 60 26.80 3.03 3.40
CA ASP A 60 26.04 1.87 2.86
C ASP A 60 25.73 2.01 1.37
N SER A 61 25.55 3.25 0.89
CA SER A 61 25.45 3.59 -0.54
C SER A 61 26.79 3.57 -1.27
N GLY A 62 27.93 3.61 -0.53
CA GLY A 62 29.30 3.69 -1.02
C GLY A 62 30.00 5.00 -0.69
N SER A 63 29.30 6.02 -0.20
CA SER A 63 29.84 7.32 0.20
C SER A 63 29.00 7.89 1.35
N ASP A 64 29.63 8.56 2.28
CA ASP A 64 28.98 9.25 3.42
C ASP A 64 28.68 10.74 3.15
N VAL A 65 28.74 11.14 1.87
CA VAL A 65 28.50 12.51 1.40
C VAL A 65 27.74 12.53 0.08
N ASP A 66 26.92 11.52 -0.17
CA ASP A 66 26.12 11.42 -1.39
C ASP A 66 24.60 11.63 -1.17
N GLY A 67 24.17 11.83 0.10
CA GLY A 67 22.79 12.07 0.46
C GLY A 67 21.91 10.82 0.38
N SER A 68 22.51 9.64 0.28
CA SER A 68 21.80 8.37 0.16
C SER A 68 22.11 7.44 1.32
N SER A 69 21.09 6.78 1.83
CA SER A 69 21.21 5.79 2.89
C SER A 69 20.27 4.60 2.63
N LYS A 70 20.57 3.48 3.25
CA LYS A 70 19.80 2.25 3.11
C LYS A 70 18.65 2.17 4.10
N PHE A 71 17.47 1.78 3.62
CA PHE A 71 16.27 1.56 4.41
C PHE A 71 15.75 0.13 4.21
N ASP A 72 15.38 -0.51 5.32
CA ASP A 72 14.55 -1.71 5.29
C ASP A 72 13.10 -1.28 5.53
N LEU A 73 12.30 -1.21 4.47
CA LEU A 73 10.91 -0.78 4.54
C LEU A 73 10.01 -1.85 5.15
N THR A 74 10.40 -3.13 5.07
CA THR A 74 9.56 -4.26 5.51
C THR A 74 9.39 -4.31 7.03
N VAL A 75 10.23 -3.61 7.78
CA VAL A 75 10.06 -3.48 9.24
C VAL A 75 8.81 -2.68 9.61
N LEU A 76 8.19 -1.98 8.66
CA LEU A 76 6.98 -1.18 8.84
C LEU A 76 5.69 -1.97 8.53
N ASP A 77 5.78 -3.16 7.93
CA ASP A 77 4.64 -3.93 7.45
C ASP A 77 3.59 -4.15 8.54
N ASP A 78 4.00 -4.58 9.73
CA ASP A 78 3.09 -4.85 10.83
C ASP A 78 2.39 -3.58 11.35
N ASP A 79 3.09 -2.46 11.39
CA ASP A 79 2.54 -1.17 11.81
C ASP A 79 1.56 -0.63 10.76
N ILE A 80 1.88 -0.77 9.46
CA ILE A 80 1.00 -0.40 8.34
C ILE A 80 -0.27 -1.25 8.35
N LEU A 81 -0.16 -2.56 8.51
CA LEU A 81 -1.29 -3.48 8.55
C LEU A 81 -2.13 -3.30 9.84
N GLY A 82 -1.48 -3.01 10.95
CA GLY A 82 -2.12 -3.02 12.25
C GLY A 82 -2.47 -4.43 12.74
N SER A 83 -2.67 -4.57 14.05
CA SER A 83 -2.79 -5.86 14.73
C SER A 83 -3.92 -6.76 14.22
N ALA A 84 -5.02 -6.18 13.73
CA ALA A 84 -6.17 -6.93 13.24
C ALA A 84 -5.87 -7.66 11.93
N GLN A 85 -5.24 -6.98 10.95
CA GLN A 85 -4.88 -7.55 9.66
C GLN A 85 -3.69 -8.51 9.78
N VAL A 86 -2.71 -8.18 10.63
CA VAL A 86 -1.59 -9.10 10.95
C VAL A 86 -2.13 -10.41 11.53
N ALA A 87 -3.07 -10.35 12.48
CA ALA A 87 -3.66 -11.55 13.08
C ALA A 87 -4.55 -12.34 12.11
N ALA A 88 -5.25 -11.66 11.20
CA ALA A 88 -6.08 -12.31 10.18
C ALA A 88 -5.24 -13.01 9.11
N GLY A 89 -4.08 -12.43 8.75
CA GLY A 89 -3.22 -12.89 7.66
C GLY A 89 -3.83 -12.67 6.28
N GLY A 90 -3.03 -12.91 5.24
CA GLY A 90 -3.49 -12.78 3.86
C GLY A 90 -3.54 -11.34 3.35
N PHE A 91 -2.74 -10.46 3.94
CA PHE A 91 -2.51 -9.11 3.46
C PHE A 91 -1.05 -8.95 3.05
N GLU A 92 -0.82 -8.18 2.01
CA GLU A 92 0.50 -7.89 1.48
C GLU A 92 0.69 -6.38 1.41
N VAL A 93 1.86 -5.91 1.87
CA VAL A 93 2.29 -4.52 1.76
C VAL A 93 3.27 -4.39 0.61
N THR A 94 3.07 -3.42 -0.27
CA THR A 94 4.03 -3.05 -1.31
C THR A 94 4.30 -1.56 -1.26
N TYR A 95 5.53 -1.18 -1.65
CA TYR A 95 6.06 0.17 -1.59
C TYR A 95 6.31 0.69 -3.00
N HIS A 96 5.96 1.95 -3.26
CA HIS A 96 6.02 2.55 -4.59
C HIS A 96 6.63 3.94 -4.54
N LEU A 97 7.24 4.38 -5.63
CA LEU A 97 7.83 5.71 -5.75
C LEU A 97 6.83 6.78 -6.16
N THR A 98 5.65 6.39 -6.64
CA THR A 98 4.59 7.32 -7.02
C THR A 98 3.21 6.82 -6.59
N GLN A 99 2.31 7.75 -6.28
CA GLN A 99 0.91 7.45 -5.99
C GLN A 99 0.23 6.69 -7.14
N SER A 100 0.55 7.06 -8.38
CA SER A 100 -0.01 6.42 -9.58
C SER A 100 0.38 4.95 -9.69
N GLU A 101 1.60 4.59 -9.30
CA GLU A 101 2.04 3.18 -9.27
C GLU A 101 1.34 2.40 -8.15
N ALA A 102 1.19 3.01 -6.97
CA ALA A 102 0.49 2.38 -5.87
C ALA A 102 -1.00 2.13 -6.18
N GLU A 103 -1.64 3.01 -6.94
CA GLU A 103 -3.05 2.91 -7.34
C GLU A 103 -3.29 1.99 -8.55
N ASP A 104 -2.27 1.73 -9.38
CA ASP A 104 -2.46 0.94 -10.60
C ASP A 104 -2.59 -0.56 -10.28
N PRO A 105 -3.77 -1.17 -10.54
CA PRO A 105 -3.97 -2.60 -10.29
C PRO A 105 -3.11 -3.50 -11.21
N LEU A 106 -2.58 -2.98 -12.31
CA LEU A 106 -1.74 -3.73 -13.26
C LEU A 106 -0.29 -3.81 -12.80
N THR A 107 0.15 -2.93 -11.91
CA THR A 107 1.52 -2.95 -11.35
C THR A 107 1.64 -3.85 -10.11
N TYR A 108 0.54 -4.42 -9.62
CA TYR A 108 0.59 -5.41 -8.54
C TYR A 108 1.19 -6.75 -9.02
N PRO A 109 2.12 -7.36 -8.28
CA PRO A 109 2.76 -6.94 -7.02
C PRO A 109 4.03 -6.07 -7.22
N ILE A 110 4.20 -5.45 -8.37
CA ILE A 110 5.43 -4.74 -8.74
C ILE A 110 5.45 -3.37 -8.06
N GLY A 111 6.20 -3.26 -7.01
CA GLY A 111 6.58 -2.01 -6.37
C GLY A 111 8.11 -1.86 -6.37
N ILE A 112 8.66 -1.29 -5.33
CA ILE A 112 10.10 -1.31 -5.06
C ILE A 112 10.55 -2.77 -4.98
N LEU A 113 11.47 -3.17 -5.88
CA LEU A 113 11.85 -4.57 -6.09
C LEU A 113 12.56 -5.20 -4.87
N ASP A 114 13.30 -4.41 -4.12
CA ASP A 114 13.98 -4.84 -2.91
C ASP A 114 13.67 -3.90 -1.75
N PRO A 115 12.50 -4.05 -1.11
CA PRO A 115 12.10 -3.20 0.01
C PRO A 115 12.95 -3.45 1.27
N THR A 116 13.71 -4.55 1.35
CA THR A 116 14.62 -4.82 2.47
C THR A 116 15.94 -4.05 2.36
N ALA A 117 16.22 -3.48 1.20
CA ALA A 117 17.46 -2.77 0.89
C ALA A 117 17.21 -1.60 -0.06
N HIS A 118 16.19 -0.80 0.22
CA HIS A 118 15.89 0.39 -0.56
C HIS A 118 16.88 1.52 -0.24
N TYR A 119 17.46 2.13 -1.26
CA TYR A 119 18.27 3.35 -1.15
C TYR A 119 17.43 4.52 -1.65
N ASN A 120 17.30 5.58 -0.82
CA ASN A 120 16.62 6.79 -1.28
C ASN A 120 17.38 7.42 -2.46
N THR A 121 16.62 8.08 -3.33
CA THR A 121 17.18 8.82 -4.46
C THR A 121 17.38 10.28 -4.06
N PRO A 122 18.62 10.77 -3.92
CA PRO A 122 18.87 12.18 -3.63
C PRO A 122 18.29 13.09 -4.72
N ASP A 123 17.92 14.31 -4.31
CA ASP A 123 17.48 15.34 -5.26
C ASP A 123 18.55 15.60 -6.32
N SER A 124 18.11 15.86 -7.56
CA SER A 124 19.02 16.14 -8.69
C SER A 124 19.87 17.39 -8.51
N SER A 125 19.55 18.24 -7.54
CA SER A 125 20.31 19.43 -7.15
C SER A 125 21.24 19.20 -5.96
N PHE A 126 21.34 17.97 -5.45
CA PHE A 126 22.22 17.65 -4.33
C PHE A 126 23.69 17.96 -4.67
N ASP A 127 24.35 18.71 -3.80
CA ASP A 127 25.77 19.06 -3.90
C ASP A 127 26.55 18.52 -2.70
N PRO A 128 27.45 17.55 -2.89
CA PRO A 128 28.28 17.03 -1.80
C PRO A 128 29.16 18.10 -1.11
N ALA A 129 29.42 19.25 -1.76
CA ALA A 129 30.19 20.34 -1.20
C ALA A 129 29.34 21.26 -0.29
N ASP A 130 28.02 21.26 -0.44
CA ASP A 130 27.03 21.96 0.37
C ASP A 130 25.83 21.06 0.65
N PRO A 131 26.03 19.98 1.44
CA PRO A 131 25.03 18.93 1.58
C PRO A 131 23.82 19.43 2.36
N THR A 132 22.63 19.10 1.84
CA THR A 132 21.32 19.40 2.42
C THR A 132 20.59 18.12 2.81
N ILE A 133 19.59 18.25 3.68
CA ILE A 133 18.69 17.14 4.03
C ILE A 133 18.03 16.62 2.76
N GLN A 134 18.09 15.31 2.55
CA GLN A 134 17.44 14.63 1.43
C GLN A 134 16.18 13.92 1.91
N THR A 135 15.13 14.00 1.12
CA THR A 135 13.84 13.36 1.42
C THR A 135 13.30 12.63 0.20
N GLU A 136 12.67 11.49 0.45
CA GLU A 136 11.95 10.72 -0.58
C GLU A 136 10.59 10.30 -0.02
N GLU A 137 9.52 10.53 -0.77
CA GLU A 137 8.19 10.06 -0.41
C GLU A 137 7.95 8.65 -0.94
N ILE A 138 7.52 7.76 -0.07
CA ILE A 138 7.18 6.38 -0.38
C ILE A 138 5.67 6.19 -0.23
N PHE A 139 5.03 5.70 -1.27
CA PHE A 139 3.61 5.39 -1.31
C PHE A 139 3.38 3.92 -1.00
N VAL A 140 2.37 3.66 -0.17
CA VAL A 140 2.08 2.32 0.34
C VAL A 140 0.83 1.78 -0.30
N ARG A 141 0.86 0.50 -0.67
CA ARG A 141 -0.32 -0.26 -1.05
C ARG A 141 -0.46 -1.47 -0.15
N VAL A 142 -1.64 -1.62 0.43
CA VAL A 142 -2.07 -2.83 1.16
C VAL A 142 -3.06 -3.60 0.30
N THR A 143 -2.78 -4.86 0.04
CA THR A 143 -3.62 -5.73 -0.81
C THR A 143 -4.12 -6.92 0.01
N ASP A 144 -5.43 -7.21 -0.09
CA ASP A 144 -6.02 -8.44 0.43
C ASP A 144 -5.81 -9.56 -0.59
N THR A 145 -4.95 -10.53 -0.23
CA THR A 145 -4.62 -11.68 -1.08
C THR A 145 -5.59 -12.85 -0.91
N ASN A 146 -6.48 -12.80 0.08
CA ASN A 146 -7.52 -13.81 0.29
C ASN A 146 -8.77 -13.53 -0.56
N ALA A 147 -8.97 -12.28 -0.99
CA ALA A 147 -10.13 -11.90 -1.79
C ALA A 147 -10.04 -12.52 -3.19
N SER A 148 -11.17 -13.01 -3.70
CA SER A 148 -11.26 -13.53 -5.08
C SER A 148 -11.11 -12.43 -6.15
N THR A 149 -11.29 -11.19 -5.76
CA THR A 149 -11.01 -9.96 -6.51
C THR A 149 -9.92 -9.19 -5.80
N ILE A 150 -9.01 -8.57 -6.52
CA ILE A 150 -7.96 -7.75 -5.92
C ILE A 150 -8.60 -6.55 -5.25
N CYS A 151 -8.71 -6.59 -3.90
CA CYS A 151 -9.08 -5.46 -3.09
C CYS A 151 -7.83 -4.84 -2.49
N PHE A 152 -7.64 -3.54 -2.66
CA PHE A 152 -6.45 -2.86 -2.13
C PHE A 152 -6.77 -1.46 -1.64
N ARG A 153 -5.86 -0.91 -0.85
CA ARG A 153 -5.82 0.48 -0.41
C ARG A 153 -4.44 1.06 -0.71
N ALA A 154 -4.40 2.27 -1.25
CA ALA A 154 -3.17 2.93 -1.68
C ALA A 154 -3.18 4.44 -1.39
N ASP A 155 -3.83 4.87 -0.30
CA ASP A 155 -4.00 6.28 0.07
C ASP A 155 -3.05 6.72 1.22
N THR A 156 -2.05 5.90 1.54
CA THR A 156 -1.07 6.16 2.60
C THR A 156 0.31 6.35 2.01
N SER A 157 1.06 7.30 2.56
CA SER A 157 2.48 7.51 2.24
C SER A 157 3.25 7.87 3.52
N PHE A 158 4.58 7.79 3.44
CA PHE A 158 5.51 8.29 4.45
C PHE A 158 6.76 8.85 3.78
N THR A 159 7.56 9.60 4.54
CA THR A 159 8.78 10.23 4.03
C THR A 159 10.01 9.58 4.65
N LEU A 160 10.96 9.18 3.82
CA LEU A 160 12.32 8.86 4.21
C LEU A 160 13.10 10.17 4.33
N THR A 161 13.96 10.29 5.33
CA THR A 161 14.78 11.49 5.56
C THR A 161 16.22 11.10 5.85
N VAL A 162 17.14 11.63 5.06
CA VAL A 162 18.59 11.46 5.24
C VAL A 162 19.19 12.82 5.58
N ASN A 163 19.79 12.90 6.76
CA ASN A 163 20.48 14.09 7.24
C ASN A 163 21.96 14.03 6.83
N PRO A 164 22.54 15.10 6.29
CA PRO A 164 23.95 15.13 5.94
C PRO A 164 24.84 15.06 7.17
N LEU A 165 26.01 14.46 7.04
CA LEU A 165 27.02 14.52 8.08
C LEU A 165 27.56 15.95 8.27
N PRO A 166 27.93 16.32 9.50
CA PRO A 166 28.48 17.66 9.76
C PRO A 166 29.82 17.85 9.06
N VAL A 167 29.92 18.88 8.23
CA VAL A 167 31.16 19.22 7.51
C VAL A 167 32.09 19.98 8.46
N LEU A 168 33.31 19.46 8.64
CA LEU A 168 34.36 20.18 9.35
C LEU A 168 34.87 21.33 8.48
N LEU A 169 34.41 22.56 8.74
CA LEU A 169 35.00 23.76 8.15
C LEU A 169 36.46 23.87 8.62
N LYS A 170 37.40 23.59 7.72
CA LYS A 170 38.81 23.78 7.98
C LYS A 170 39.12 25.29 8.06
N TYR A 171 39.15 25.84 9.28
CA TYR A 171 39.66 27.20 9.47
C TYR A 171 41.16 27.23 9.08
N VAL A 172 41.44 27.82 7.94
CA VAL A 172 42.82 28.18 7.56
C VAL A 172 43.14 29.51 8.23
N HIS A 173 44.01 29.49 9.21
CA HIS A 173 44.62 30.69 9.77
C HIS A 173 45.68 31.25 8.83
#